data_f7c20ea7c9c61d839d4019bc83bf05ac
#
_entry.id   f7c20ea7c9c61d839d4019bc83bf05ac
#
_cell.length_a   1.000
_cell.length_b   1.000
_cell.length_c   1.000
_cell.angle_alpha   90.00
_cell.angle_beta   90.00
_cell.angle_gamma   90.00
#
_symmetry.space_group_name_H-M   'P 1'
#
loop_
_entity.id
_entity.type
_entity.pdbx_description
1 polymer ?
#
loop_
_entity_poly.entity_id
_entity_poly.type
_entity_poly.pdbx_seq_one_letter_code
_entity_poly.pdbx_strand_id
1 'polypeptide(L)'
;KAIKLPVLRWPGGCFADEYHWKDGIGPKETRKKMVNTHWGGVVEDNTFGTHEFLEFCRQVGCEPYINGNVGSGTVQEMSEWMEYMTFDGISPMADLRAKNGHAEPWKVKYFGVGNENWGCGGNMRPSYYADLYRRFQTYVRDYGDNHVFRIACGPGIADDYNWTEEVMRIAGNYMNGLSLHYYTVPGTFEKKTAATGFDT
;
A
#
# COMPACT_ATOMS: atom_id res chain seq x y z
N LYS A 1 -5.01 21.27 -1.15
CA LYS A 1 -4.00 22.14 -1.82
C LYS A 1 -3.28 23.09 -0.84
N ALA A 2 -3.95 23.56 0.22
CA ALA A 2 -3.33 24.48 1.18
C ALA A 2 -2.14 23.84 1.93
N ILE A 3 -2.21 22.55 2.24
CA ILE A 3 -1.18 21.80 2.98
C ILE A 3 0.03 21.47 2.08
N LYS A 4 -0.11 21.49 0.75
CA LYS A 4 0.91 21.08 -0.22
C LYS A 4 1.44 19.66 0.08
N LEU A 5 0.51 18.72 0.27
CA LEU A 5 0.81 17.33 0.55
C LEU A 5 1.76 16.75 -0.51
N PRO A 6 2.96 16.26 -0.15
CA PRO A 6 3.90 15.75 -1.15
C PRO A 6 3.56 14.33 -1.61
N VAL A 7 3.08 13.47 -0.70
CA VAL A 7 2.77 12.06 -0.96
C VAL A 7 1.51 11.68 -0.22
N LEU A 8 0.67 10.86 -0.83
CA LEU A 8 -0.50 10.27 -0.18
C LEU A 8 -0.48 8.75 -0.32
N ARG A 9 -0.59 8.04 0.80
CA ARG A 9 -0.60 6.58 0.86
C ARG A 9 -2.02 6.03 0.91
N TRP A 10 -2.27 4.96 0.12
CA TRP A 10 -3.56 4.26 0.04
C TRP A 10 -3.31 2.77 -0.34
N PRO A 11 -4.19 1.80 0.01
CA PRO A 11 -5.48 1.93 0.69
C PRO A 11 -5.39 2.06 2.21
N GLY A 12 -4.23 2.26 2.78
CA GLY A 12 -4.09 2.61 4.18
C GLY A 12 -3.29 1.63 5.01
N GLY A 13 -3.66 1.47 6.30
CA GLY A 13 -3.02 0.63 7.29
C GLY A 13 -3.36 -0.86 7.14
N CYS A 14 -3.91 -1.46 8.20
CA CYS A 14 -4.28 -2.88 8.22
C CYS A 14 -5.19 -3.30 7.07
N PHE A 15 -6.05 -2.42 6.61
CA PHE A 15 -6.94 -2.66 5.46
C PHE A 15 -6.16 -3.00 4.18
N ALA A 16 -4.93 -2.50 4.00
CA ALA A 16 -4.12 -2.78 2.81
C ALA A 16 -3.86 -4.28 2.61
N ASP A 17 -3.71 -5.05 3.68
CA ASP A 17 -3.42 -6.48 3.63
C ASP A 17 -4.68 -7.39 3.59
N GLU A 18 -5.86 -6.79 3.52
CA GLU A 18 -7.13 -7.47 3.20
C GLU A 18 -7.84 -6.90 1.96
N TYR A 19 -7.29 -5.82 1.35
CA TYR A 19 -7.86 -5.17 0.17
C TYR A 19 -7.47 -5.87 -1.13
N HIS A 20 -8.48 -6.24 -1.92
CA HIS A 20 -8.32 -6.80 -3.27
C HIS A 20 -8.66 -5.73 -4.31
N TRP A 21 -7.65 -5.21 -4.99
CA TRP A 21 -7.77 -4.03 -5.85
C TRP A 21 -8.77 -4.18 -7.00
N LYS A 22 -8.96 -5.42 -7.50
CA LYS A 22 -9.94 -5.71 -8.56
C LYS A 22 -11.38 -5.48 -8.11
N ASP A 23 -11.64 -5.59 -6.81
CA ASP A 23 -12.96 -5.29 -6.24
C ASP A 23 -13.27 -3.78 -6.25
N GLY A 24 -12.24 -2.93 -6.41
CA GLY A 24 -12.35 -1.46 -6.42
C GLY A 24 -12.23 -0.83 -7.81
N ILE A 25 -12.41 -1.57 -8.90
CA ILE A 25 -12.37 -1.05 -10.26
C ILE A 25 -13.67 -1.35 -11.03
N GLY A 26 -13.87 -0.72 -12.20
CA GLY A 26 -15.08 -0.86 -12.99
C GLY A 26 -16.26 -0.05 -12.43
N PRO A 27 -17.50 -0.30 -12.92
CA PRO A 27 -18.67 0.43 -12.49
C PRO A 27 -18.94 0.28 -11.00
N LYS A 28 -19.15 1.38 -10.30
CA LYS A 28 -19.26 1.41 -8.83
C LYS A 28 -20.39 0.54 -8.30
N GLU A 29 -21.48 0.44 -9.06
CA GLU A 29 -22.69 -0.31 -8.71
C GLU A 29 -22.43 -1.83 -8.66
N THR A 30 -21.43 -2.30 -9.36
CA THR A 30 -21.09 -3.72 -9.48
C THR A 30 -19.88 -4.14 -8.65
N ARG A 31 -19.24 -3.18 -7.96
CA ARG A 31 -18.08 -3.47 -7.15
C ARG A 31 -18.42 -4.36 -5.96
N LYS A 32 -17.57 -5.34 -5.72
CA LYS A 32 -17.75 -6.28 -4.62
C LYS A 32 -17.61 -5.57 -3.29
N LYS A 33 -18.56 -5.80 -2.39
CA LYS A 33 -18.50 -5.33 -1.00
C LYS A 33 -17.72 -6.32 -0.14
N MET A 34 -17.06 -5.82 0.88
CA MET A 34 -16.34 -6.64 1.85
C MET A 34 -16.53 -6.09 3.27
N VAL A 35 -16.30 -6.94 4.25
CA VAL A 35 -16.23 -6.51 5.65
C VAL A 35 -14.80 -6.07 5.96
N ASN A 36 -14.65 -4.87 6.51
CA ASN A 36 -13.37 -4.41 7.05
C ASN A 36 -13.18 -5.06 8.43
N THR A 37 -12.34 -6.09 8.50
CA THR A 37 -12.24 -6.94 9.70
C THR A 37 -11.47 -6.27 10.84
N HIS A 38 -10.62 -5.32 10.53
CA HIS A 38 -9.77 -4.63 11.52
C HIS A 38 -10.41 -3.36 12.09
N TRP A 39 -11.34 -2.74 11.36
CA TRP A 39 -11.87 -1.42 11.72
C TRP A 39 -13.39 -1.44 11.84
N GLY A 40 -13.87 -1.97 12.96
CA GLY A 40 -15.27 -1.89 13.37
C GLY A 40 -16.24 -2.81 12.63
N GLY A 41 -15.76 -3.73 11.78
CA GLY A 41 -16.62 -4.64 11.02
C GLY A 41 -17.54 -3.94 10.04
N VAL A 42 -17.20 -2.73 9.60
CA VAL A 42 -18.00 -1.97 8.64
C VAL A 42 -17.94 -2.61 7.25
N VAL A 43 -18.99 -2.44 6.46
CA VAL A 43 -19.02 -2.90 5.08
C VAL A 43 -18.37 -1.84 4.19
N GLU A 44 -17.25 -2.19 3.58
CA GLU A 44 -16.61 -1.40 2.53
C GLU A 44 -17.33 -1.69 1.20
N ASP A 45 -17.76 -0.65 0.51
CA ASP A 45 -18.45 -0.76 -0.77
C ASP A 45 -17.52 -0.68 -1.99
N ASN A 46 -16.26 -0.39 -1.76
CA ASN A 46 -15.21 -0.25 -2.76
C ASN A 46 -15.49 0.85 -3.83
N THR A 47 -16.35 1.81 -3.50
CA THR A 47 -16.67 2.94 -4.41
C THR A 47 -15.52 3.93 -4.55
N PHE A 48 -14.53 3.87 -3.65
CA PHE A 48 -13.25 4.57 -3.75
C PHE A 48 -12.14 3.55 -3.99
N GLY A 49 -11.70 3.41 -5.23
CA GLY A 49 -10.69 2.46 -5.65
C GLY A 49 -9.52 3.10 -6.37
N THR A 50 -8.84 2.32 -7.21
CA THR A 50 -7.61 2.74 -7.89
C THR A 50 -7.80 4.04 -8.70
N HIS A 51 -8.87 4.11 -9.52
CA HIS A 51 -9.13 5.28 -10.36
C HIS A 51 -9.39 6.53 -9.54
N GLU A 52 -10.26 6.41 -8.54
CA GLU A 52 -10.63 7.51 -7.66
C GLU A 52 -9.43 8.03 -6.87
N PHE A 53 -8.58 7.11 -6.37
CA PHE A 53 -7.38 7.49 -5.63
C PHE A 53 -6.35 8.23 -6.50
N LEU A 54 -6.03 7.68 -7.67
CA LEU A 54 -5.03 8.27 -8.57
C LEU A 54 -5.52 9.63 -9.13
N GLU A 55 -6.79 9.74 -9.44
CA GLU A 55 -7.40 11.02 -9.83
C GLU A 55 -7.38 12.04 -8.67
N PHE A 56 -7.67 11.60 -7.45
CA PHE A 56 -7.55 12.46 -6.27
C PHE A 56 -6.12 12.98 -6.08
N CYS A 57 -5.11 12.13 -6.20
CA CYS A 57 -3.71 12.53 -6.16
C CYS A 57 -3.39 13.58 -7.23
N ARG A 58 -3.86 13.37 -8.47
CA ARG A 58 -3.68 14.32 -9.56
C ARG A 58 -4.30 15.69 -9.24
N GLN A 59 -5.52 15.72 -8.70
CA GLN A 59 -6.21 16.96 -8.35
C GLN A 59 -5.56 17.73 -7.20
N VAL A 60 -5.04 16.99 -6.21
CA VAL A 60 -4.33 17.57 -5.05
C VAL A 60 -2.93 18.03 -5.45
N GLY A 61 -2.31 17.34 -6.40
CA GLY A 61 -0.94 17.56 -6.85
C GLY A 61 0.08 16.88 -5.93
N CYS A 62 -0.22 15.65 -5.50
CA CYS A 62 0.68 14.83 -4.69
C CYS A 62 1.04 13.53 -5.39
N GLU A 63 2.18 12.95 -5.03
CA GLU A 63 2.60 11.64 -5.51
C GLU A 63 1.74 10.52 -4.86
N PRO A 64 1.25 9.55 -5.64
CA PRO A 64 0.60 8.38 -5.07
C PRO A 64 1.63 7.42 -4.45
N TYR A 65 1.28 6.90 -3.28
CA TYR A 65 1.95 5.77 -2.65
C TYR A 65 0.93 4.63 -2.52
N ILE A 66 1.02 3.66 -3.41
CA ILE A 66 0.16 2.46 -3.39
C ILE A 66 0.74 1.43 -2.43
N ASN A 67 -0.10 0.83 -1.60
CA ASN A 67 0.32 -0.23 -0.69
C ASN A 67 -0.33 -1.56 -1.07
N GLY A 68 0.50 -2.52 -1.48
CA GLY A 68 0.07 -3.83 -1.96
C GLY A 68 -0.22 -4.81 -0.82
N ASN A 69 -1.10 -5.76 -1.10
CA ASN A 69 -1.58 -6.77 -0.16
C ASN A 69 -0.66 -8.00 -0.15
N VAL A 70 0.09 -8.19 0.93
CA VAL A 70 0.92 -9.38 1.19
C VAL A 70 0.21 -10.35 2.14
N GLY A 71 -0.75 -9.86 2.93
CA GLY A 71 -1.48 -10.64 3.93
C GLY A 71 -2.42 -11.68 3.31
N SER A 72 -3.43 -11.22 2.60
CA SER A 72 -4.44 -12.11 1.95
C SER A 72 -4.31 -12.16 0.42
N GLY A 73 -3.52 -11.27 -0.19
CA GLY A 73 -3.34 -11.19 -1.63
C GLY A 73 -2.36 -12.20 -2.21
N THR A 74 -2.26 -12.20 -3.52
CA THR A 74 -1.34 -13.06 -4.26
C THR A 74 -0.28 -12.26 -5.02
N VAL A 75 0.84 -12.90 -5.35
CA VAL A 75 1.88 -12.30 -6.20
C VAL A 75 1.31 -11.88 -7.57
N GLN A 76 0.45 -12.73 -8.15
CA GLN A 76 -0.19 -12.43 -9.43
C GLN A 76 -1.07 -11.16 -9.32
N GLU A 77 -1.89 -11.07 -8.28
CA GLU A 77 -2.76 -9.92 -8.06
C GLU A 77 -1.95 -8.62 -7.94
N MET A 78 -0.85 -8.64 -7.20
CA MET A 78 0.04 -7.48 -7.06
C MET A 78 0.73 -7.12 -8.39
N SER A 79 1.21 -8.11 -9.13
CA SER A 79 1.81 -7.91 -10.45
C SER A 79 0.82 -7.31 -11.45
N GLU A 80 -0.38 -7.84 -11.50
CA GLU A 80 -1.45 -7.34 -12.38
C GLU A 80 -1.89 -5.92 -12.01
N TRP A 81 -1.82 -5.56 -10.71
CA TRP A 81 -2.13 -4.18 -10.30
C TRP A 81 -1.11 -3.18 -10.82
N MET A 82 0.18 -3.52 -10.77
CA MET A 82 1.23 -2.69 -11.36
C MET A 82 1.08 -2.56 -12.87
N GLU A 83 0.81 -3.67 -13.57
CA GLU A 83 0.54 -3.67 -15.01
C GLU A 83 -0.69 -2.79 -15.34
N TYR A 84 -1.78 -2.97 -14.58
CA TYR A 84 -3.00 -2.19 -14.73
C TYR A 84 -2.76 -0.69 -14.60
N MET A 85 -1.97 -0.27 -13.62
CA MET A 85 -1.73 1.15 -13.38
C MET A 85 -0.73 1.76 -14.34
N THR A 86 0.35 1.04 -14.69
CA THR A 86 1.55 1.69 -15.24
C THR A 86 2.01 1.17 -16.60
N PHE A 87 1.47 0.06 -17.10
CA PHE A 87 1.88 -0.46 -18.40
C PHE A 87 1.34 0.40 -19.54
N ASP A 88 2.24 0.81 -20.43
CA ASP A 88 1.97 1.71 -21.57
C ASP A 88 1.79 1.00 -22.91
N GLY A 89 1.90 -0.33 -22.92
CA GLY A 89 1.73 -1.17 -24.12
C GLY A 89 0.35 -1.83 -24.19
N ILE A 90 0.24 -2.81 -25.07
CA ILE A 90 -0.97 -3.64 -25.25
C ILE A 90 -0.89 -4.84 -24.31
N SER A 91 -1.83 -4.98 -23.41
CA SER A 91 -1.92 -6.10 -22.49
C SER A 91 -3.33 -6.25 -21.92
N PRO A 92 -3.68 -7.43 -21.36
CA PRO A 92 -4.98 -7.62 -20.75
C PRO A 92 -5.32 -6.60 -19.66
N MET A 93 -4.33 -6.18 -18.86
CA MET A 93 -4.56 -5.22 -17.78
C MET A 93 -4.63 -3.78 -18.30
N ALA A 94 -3.86 -3.43 -19.34
CA ALA A 94 -3.97 -2.14 -20.02
C ALA A 94 -5.33 -2.01 -20.74
N ASP A 95 -5.79 -3.06 -21.41
CA ASP A 95 -7.11 -3.10 -22.03
C ASP A 95 -8.23 -2.98 -21.00
N LEU A 96 -8.09 -3.64 -19.85
CA LEU A 96 -9.05 -3.52 -18.75
C LEU A 96 -9.06 -2.10 -18.16
N ARG A 97 -7.90 -1.44 -18.01
CA ARG A 97 -7.81 -0.04 -17.59
C ARG A 97 -8.56 0.87 -18.56
N ALA A 98 -8.31 0.71 -19.86
CA ALA A 98 -8.97 1.48 -20.90
C ALA A 98 -10.50 1.25 -20.90
N LYS A 99 -10.94 0.01 -20.78
CA LYS A 99 -12.37 -0.35 -20.66
C LYS A 99 -13.02 0.30 -19.44
N ASN A 100 -12.28 0.47 -18.36
CA ASN A 100 -12.73 1.13 -17.14
C ASN A 100 -12.63 2.67 -17.21
N GLY A 101 -12.33 3.22 -18.39
CA GLY A 101 -12.41 4.66 -18.65
C GLY A 101 -11.09 5.43 -18.54
N HIS A 102 -9.95 4.74 -18.47
CA HIS A 102 -8.63 5.41 -18.44
C HIS A 102 -7.66 4.70 -19.37
N ALA A 103 -7.49 5.21 -20.58
CA ALA A 103 -6.63 4.59 -21.60
C ALA A 103 -5.13 4.74 -21.26
N GLU A 104 -4.74 5.94 -20.84
CA GLU A 104 -3.34 6.23 -20.54
C GLU A 104 -2.87 5.61 -19.22
N PRO A 105 -1.60 5.18 -19.12
CA PRO A 105 -1.05 4.72 -17.84
C PRO A 105 -0.88 5.88 -16.86
N TRP A 106 -0.96 5.56 -15.57
CA TRP A 106 -0.54 6.50 -14.52
C TRP A 106 0.94 6.34 -14.20
N LYS A 107 1.49 7.32 -13.52
CA LYS A 107 2.81 7.24 -12.89
C LYS A 107 2.63 6.88 -11.42
N VAL A 108 3.22 5.78 -11.01
CA VAL A 108 3.23 5.32 -9.61
C VAL A 108 4.68 5.15 -9.18
N LYS A 109 5.16 6.13 -8.42
CA LYS A 109 6.55 6.15 -7.96
C LYS A 109 6.76 5.27 -6.73
N TYR A 110 5.85 5.30 -5.77
CA TYR A 110 6.01 4.62 -4.50
C TYR A 110 5.06 3.43 -4.39
N PHE A 111 5.63 2.26 -4.10
CA PHE A 111 4.86 1.04 -3.92
C PHE A 111 5.32 0.29 -2.66
N GLY A 112 4.44 0.20 -1.67
CA GLY A 112 4.64 -0.59 -0.47
C GLY A 112 4.27 -2.04 -0.70
N VAL A 113 5.09 -2.95 -0.21
CA VAL A 113 4.85 -4.39 -0.27
C VAL A 113 4.50 -4.87 1.13
N GLY A 114 3.20 -4.82 1.44
CA GLY A 114 2.64 -5.12 2.75
C GLY A 114 2.54 -3.92 3.70
N ASN A 115 1.82 -4.11 4.78
CA ASN A 115 1.62 -3.16 5.87
C ASN A 115 1.55 -3.87 7.22
N GLU A 116 2.39 -3.47 8.17
CA GLU A 116 2.38 -4.03 9.53
C GLU A 116 2.27 -5.57 9.57
N ASN A 117 3.05 -6.24 8.72
CA ASN A 117 2.96 -7.68 8.55
C ASN A 117 3.38 -8.47 9.81
N TRP A 118 4.06 -7.83 10.75
CA TRP A 118 4.31 -8.33 12.11
C TRP A 118 3.03 -8.38 12.98
N GLY A 119 1.99 -7.67 12.61
CA GLY A 119 0.72 -7.56 13.30
C GLY A 119 -0.46 -7.82 12.36
N CYS A 120 -1.31 -6.80 12.18
CA CYS A 120 -2.56 -6.93 11.42
C CYS A 120 -2.38 -7.36 9.95
N GLY A 121 -1.21 -7.17 9.37
CA GLY A 121 -0.89 -7.64 8.02
C GLY A 121 -0.49 -9.12 7.93
N GLY A 122 -0.74 -9.92 8.97
CA GLY A 122 -0.56 -11.39 8.89
C GLY A 122 0.17 -12.05 10.04
N ASN A 123 0.51 -11.31 11.12
CA ASN A 123 1.23 -11.81 12.31
C ASN A 123 2.50 -12.63 11.95
N MET A 124 3.27 -12.09 11.01
CA MET A 124 4.43 -12.76 10.43
C MET A 124 5.67 -12.59 11.31
N ARG A 125 6.54 -13.59 11.28
CA ARG A 125 7.92 -13.43 11.76
C ARG A 125 8.71 -12.62 10.73
N PRO A 126 9.73 -11.84 11.16
CA PRO A 126 10.48 -10.99 10.24
C PRO A 126 11.15 -11.77 9.09
N SER A 127 11.70 -12.94 9.35
CA SER A 127 12.30 -13.80 8.32
C SER A 127 11.30 -14.27 7.28
N TYR A 128 10.08 -14.66 7.71
CA TYR A 128 9.02 -15.08 6.79
C TYR A 128 8.53 -13.92 5.92
N TYR A 129 8.29 -12.75 6.53
CA TYR A 129 7.96 -11.56 5.77
C TYR A 129 9.06 -11.19 4.76
N ALA A 130 10.32 -11.23 5.17
CA ALA A 130 11.43 -10.90 4.29
C ALA A 130 11.51 -11.81 3.05
N ASP A 131 11.23 -13.11 3.20
CA ASP A 131 11.15 -14.05 2.08
C ASP A 131 9.93 -13.78 1.19
N LEU A 132 8.77 -13.46 1.78
CA LEU A 132 7.60 -13.02 1.02
C LEU A 132 7.87 -11.72 0.28
N TYR A 133 8.48 -10.72 0.95
CA TYR A 133 8.86 -9.46 0.32
C TYR A 133 9.72 -9.68 -0.93
N ARG A 134 10.78 -10.51 -0.81
CA ARG A 134 11.66 -10.85 -1.95
C ARG A 134 10.86 -11.43 -3.10
N ARG A 135 9.92 -12.32 -2.82
CA ARG A 135 9.06 -12.95 -3.82
C ARG A 135 8.11 -11.95 -4.46
N PHE A 136 7.37 -11.18 -3.68
CA PHE A 136 6.37 -10.23 -4.17
C PHE A 136 7.03 -9.10 -4.96
N GLN A 137 8.08 -8.46 -4.42
CA GLN A 137 8.74 -7.34 -5.07
C GLN A 137 9.35 -7.70 -6.44
N THR A 138 9.71 -8.97 -6.65
CA THR A 138 10.22 -9.46 -7.93
C THR A 138 9.24 -9.24 -9.07
N TYR A 139 7.94 -9.24 -8.78
CA TYR A 139 6.86 -9.06 -9.75
C TYR A 139 6.25 -7.66 -9.73
N VAL A 140 6.72 -6.79 -8.87
CA VAL A 140 6.43 -5.35 -8.93
C VAL A 140 7.40 -4.73 -9.94
N ARG A 141 7.00 -4.72 -11.20
CA ARG A 141 7.87 -4.36 -12.33
C ARG A 141 7.83 -2.87 -12.63
N ASP A 142 8.96 -2.39 -13.15
CA ASP A 142 9.00 -1.12 -13.86
C ASP A 142 8.44 -1.33 -15.26
N TYR A 143 7.58 -0.42 -15.72
CA TYR A 143 7.03 -0.42 -17.07
C TYR A 143 7.31 0.92 -17.75
N GLY A 144 7.84 0.86 -18.99
CA GLY A 144 8.23 2.05 -19.76
C GLY A 144 9.18 2.93 -18.95
N ASP A 145 8.84 4.19 -18.78
CA ASP A 145 9.59 5.17 -17.99
C ASP A 145 9.10 5.28 -16.53
N ASN A 146 8.20 4.39 -16.10
CA ASN A 146 7.74 4.34 -14.71
C ASN A 146 8.69 3.51 -13.84
N HIS A 147 9.55 4.16 -13.09
CA HIS A 147 10.46 3.53 -12.14
C HIS A 147 9.84 3.50 -10.75
N VAL A 148 9.70 2.28 -10.21
CA VAL A 148 9.00 2.03 -8.94
C VAL A 148 9.99 1.97 -7.78
N PHE A 149 9.76 2.79 -6.78
CA PHE A 149 10.45 2.74 -5.50
C PHE A 149 9.73 1.73 -4.58
N ARG A 150 10.31 0.55 -4.40
CA ARG A 150 9.73 -0.59 -3.66
C ARG A 150 10.07 -0.46 -2.19
N ILE A 151 9.03 -0.41 -1.36
CA ILE A 151 9.15 -0.14 0.08
C ILE A 151 8.71 -1.39 0.85
N ALA A 152 9.60 -1.90 1.68
CA ALA A 152 9.27 -3.00 2.59
C ALA A 152 8.56 -2.49 3.84
N CYS A 153 7.75 -3.36 4.45
CA CYS A 153 7.17 -3.12 5.76
C CYS A 153 8.26 -3.11 6.82
N GLY A 154 8.39 -2.00 7.53
CA GLY A 154 9.31 -1.83 8.63
C GLY A 154 8.67 -2.09 9.99
N PRO A 155 9.37 -1.79 11.09
CA PRO A 155 8.96 -2.13 12.44
C PRO A 155 7.78 -1.29 12.91
N GLY A 156 7.12 -1.78 13.95
CA GLY A 156 6.14 -1.04 14.75
C GLY A 156 6.75 -0.47 16.03
N ILE A 157 5.92 0.23 16.79
CA ILE A 157 6.32 0.93 18.03
C ILE A 157 6.88 0.01 19.11
N ALA A 158 6.39 -1.23 19.17
CA ALA A 158 6.81 -2.20 20.16
C ALA A 158 7.97 -3.06 19.71
N ASP A 159 8.40 -2.86 18.45
CA ASP A 159 9.47 -3.65 17.93
C ASP A 159 10.77 -3.07 18.40
N ASP A 160 11.44 -4.00 18.96
CA ASP A 160 12.85 -3.97 19.03
C ASP A 160 13.45 -3.92 17.61
N TYR A 161 14.70 -3.74 17.54
CA TYR A 161 15.45 -3.69 16.29
C TYR A 161 15.45 -5.02 15.51
N ASN A 162 14.88 -6.09 16.08
CA ASN A 162 14.91 -7.43 15.50
C ASN A 162 14.16 -7.52 14.16
N TRP A 163 13.00 -6.89 14.02
CA TRP A 163 12.30 -6.83 12.74
C TRP A 163 13.17 -6.19 11.66
N THR A 164 13.70 -5.01 11.95
CA THR A 164 14.54 -4.26 11.02
C THR A 164 15.81 -5.05 10.66
N GLU A 165 16.51 -5.58 11.65
CA GLU A 165 17.74 -6.35 11.46
C GLU A 165 17.51 -7.55 10.54
N GLU A 166 16.52 -8.37 10.84
CA GLU A 166 16.21 -9.58 10.06
C GLU A 166 15.73 -9.25 8.63
N VAL A 167 14.83 -8.29 8.48
CA VAL A 167 14.32 -7.88 7.17
C VAL A 167 15.44 -7.30 6.32
N MET A 168 16.29 -6.44 6.88
CA MET A 168 17.42 -5.86 6.16
C MET A 168 18.48 -6.91 5.80
N ARG A 169 18.76 -7.84 6.71
CA ARG A 169 19.71 -8.92 6.46
C ARG A 169 19.29 -9.82 5.29
N ILE A 170 17.99 -10.16 5.21
CA ILE A 170 17.46 -11.11 4.21
C ILE A 170 17.07 -10.41 2.91
N ALA A 171 16.48 -9.22 2.99
CA ALA A 171 15.83 -8.58 1.87
C ALA A 171 16.37 -7.17 1.53
N GLY A 172 17.34 -6.65 2.28
CA GLY A 172 17.83 -5.27 2.11
C GLY A 172 18.29 -4.92 0.70
N ASN A 173 18.93 -5.86 0.01
CA ASN A 173 19.39 -5.66 -1.38
C ASN A 173 18.25 -5.64 -2.43
N TYR A 174 17.04 -5.95 -2.03
CA TYR A 174 15.87 -6.04 -2.92
C TYR A 174 14.88 -4.90 -2.72
N MET A 175 15.15 -3.96 -1.81
CA MET A 175 14.27 -2.84 -1.50
C MET A 175 14.94 -1.50 -1.76
N ASN A 176 14.11 -0.48 -2.01
CA ASN A 176 14.55 0.91 -2.12
C ASN A 176 14.29 1.68 -0.83
N GLY A 177 13.40 1.18 0.02
CA GLY A 177 13.06 1.80 1.29
C GLY A 177 12.42 0.83 2.27
N LEU A 178 12.37 1.26 3.52
CA LEU A 178 11.73 0.57 4.63
C LEU A 178 10.78 1.56 5.31
N SER A 179 9.50 1.21 5.47
CA SER A 179 8.55 2.06 6.17
C SER A 179 8.75 1.94 7.69
N LEU A 180 8.69 3.06 8.40
CA LEU A 180 8.72 3.08 9.85
C LEU A 180 7.35 3.47 10.36
N HIS A 181 6.78 2.65 11.26
CA HIS A 181 5.55 2.97 11.96
C HIS A 181 5.88 3.31 13.42
N TYR A 182 5.64 4.55 13.78
CA TYR A 182 5.86 5.03 15.12
C TYR A 182 4.64 5.79 15.63
N TYR A 183 4.19 5.47 16.84
CA TYR A 183 3.07 6.13 17.51
C TYR A 183 3.56 6.88 18.73
N THR A 184 3.25 8.15 18.81
CA THR A 184 3.42 8.94 20.01
C THR A 184 2.07 9.09 20.68
N VAL A 185 1.85 8.38 21.79
CA VAL A 185 0.59 8.38 22.52
C VAL A 185 0.85 8.66 24.01
N PRO A 186 1.21 9.90 24.37
CA PRO A 186 1.44 10.23 25.76
C PRO A 186 0.11 10.28 26.53
N GLY A 187 0.03 9.58 27.64
CA GLY A 187 -1.14 9.58 28.51
C GLY A 187 -2.34 8.82 27.93
N THR A 188 -3.55 9.28 28.26
CA THR A 188 -4.80 8.70 27.76
C THR A 188 -5.29 9.42 26.51
N PHE A 189 -6.14 8.76 25.71
CA PHE A 189 -6.76 9.38 24.52
C PHE A 189 -7.52 10.68 24.84
N GLU A 190 -7.91 10.88 26.08
CA GLU A 190 -8.70 12.04 26.56
C GLU A 190 -7.85 13.24 27.01
N LYS A 191 -6.55 13.05 27.25
CA LYS A 191 -5.66 14.08 27.81
C LYS A 191 -4.43 14.35 26.97
N LYS A 192 -4.63 14.50 25.65
CA LYS A 192 -3.54 14.78 24.72
C LYS A 192 -3.42 16.27 24.44
N THR A 193 -2.22 16.78 24.52
CA THR A 193 -1.87 18.11 24.02
C THR A 193 -0.70 17.98 23.06
N ALA A 194 -0.52 18.98 22.17
CA ALA A 194 0.64 19.00 21.28
C ALA A 194 1.97 18.98 22.06
N ALA A 195 2.01 19.64 23.23
CA ALA A 195 3.19 19.67 24.07
C ALA A 195 3.55 18.28 24.63
N THR A 196 2.54 17.53 25.14
CA THR A 196 2.80 16.19 25.68
C THR A 196 3.18 15.17 24.59
N GLY A 197 2.84 15.43 23.33
CA GLY A 197 3.28 14.61 22.20
C GLY A 197 4.70 14.93 21.71
N PHE A 198 5.21 16.09 22.07
CA PHE A 198 6.57 16.50 21.69
C PHE A 198 7.63 15.95 22.64
N ASP A 199 7.28 15.77 23.92
CA ASP A 199 8.20 15.36 24.99
C ASP A 199 8.35 13.82 25.11
N THR A 200 7.75 13.03 24.21
CA THR A 200 7.84 11.56 24.16
C THR A 200 8.55 11.09 22.92
#